data_37673809abe10a4235776bceb2f1c71e
#
_entry.id   37673809abe10a4235776bceb2f1c71e
#
_cell.length_a   1.000
_cell.length_b   1.000
_cell.length_c   1.000
_cell.angle_alpha   90.00
_cell.angle_beta   90.00
_cell.angle_gamma   90.00
#
_symmetry.space_group_name_H-M   'P 1'
#
loop_
_entity.id
_entity.type
_entity.pdbx_description
1 polymer ?
#
loop_
_entity_poly.entity_id
_entity_poly.type
_entity_poly.pdbx_seq_one_letter_code
_entity_poly.pdbx_strand_id
1 'polypeptide(L)'
;MLLKRKLLRLLSVLFAFALVAAACGGGDSDDDSSSGSSDSDTAAATADSSEDEAEEEEEEGGGLSQDAVEKAVAGEDDSDEEVDDDAPTFDRSTLDGIWEEAAYNRQVMIDEITAKMDAGEWGVGSDNVLRGPAGFEIDLNDCPSDWSETHGLTDDSLRVGQTTVMSGNLAAYGNISYGWENYWDWINEEFGGIGGRELKMIIKDDGYVAAQTIEFVDELIESANVFALHGLGSPNGLAVYDKINDECVPHLFYASGHPAWGDPVNHPWTTSHQMSYLTEAVLWGTWIKGNLADQLPVKVGGLVMDNDFGLAYEKGFEYYAENNPDVVSEYLPVRHDPAAPTLTNEVTTLAAFDPDVFISMTAGNPCLLAVQEVEASGLLDRISAAFTPSVCKAIAAYMAPAGMAADGWWVVGGGVKDSTDPQYTSEPFIAFLNETLEAGGLDPSISLLATGYYFAYPWTETLRVANELPGGMTRTNVMLAARSIDIYHPLMMDGVAYELDGAADAFAIEGSDFSQFDAEGQTWNIIGDIVDGNGGSPNCAWDKENGGC
;
A
#
# COMPACT_ATOMS: atom_id res chain seq x y z
N MET A 1 -23.64 -23.86 -21.21
CA MET A 1 -23.15 -24.11 -19.83
C MET A 1 -23.36 -22.91 -18.91
N LEU A 2 -23.27 -21.70 -19.42
CA LEU A 2 -23.46 -20.43 -18.65
C LEU A 2 -24.84 -20.26 -17.96
N LEU A 3 -25.89 -20.80 -18.54
CA LEU A 3 -27.27 -20.60 -17.99
C LEU A 3 -27.53 -21.41 -16.69
N LYS A 4 -26.78 -22.48 -16.42
CA LYS A 4 -26.94 -23.30 -15.20
C LYS A 4 -26.19 -22.72 -13.98
N ARG A 5 -25.13 -21.95 -14.19
CA ARG A 5 -24.40 -21.30 -13.09
C ARG A 5 -25.14 -20.08 -12.54
N LYS A 6 -25.87 -19.33 -13.38
CA LYS A 6 -26.68 -18.17 -12.94
C LYS A 6 -27.86 -18.58 -12.04
N LEU A 7 -28.40 -19.78 -12.18
CA LEU A 7 -29.55 -20.24 -11.37
C LEU A 7 -29.13 -20.74 -9.97
N LEU A 8 -27.89 -21.21 -9.78
CA LEU A 8 -27.40 -21.64 -8.45
C LEU A 8 -27.02 -20.46 -7.54
N ARG A 9 -26.54 -19.35 -8.11
CA ARG A 9 -26.17 -18.15 -7.32
C ARG A 9 -27.41 -17.38 -6.82
N LEU A 10 -28.55 -17.47 -7.49
CA LEU A 10 -29.81 -16.84 -7.07
C LEU A 10 -30.55 -17.59 -5.94
N LEU A 11 -30.25 -18.86 -5.71
CA LEU A 11 -30.88 -19.67 -4.66
C LEU A 11 -30.18 -19.60 -3.31
N SER A 12 -28.93 -19.14 -3.25
CA SER A 12 -28.17 -18.98 -1.99
C SER A 12 -28.48 -17.69 -1.22
N VAL A 13 -29.04 -16.68 -1.88
CA VAL A 13 -29.36 -15.37 -1.25
C VAL A 13 -30.72 -15.39 -0.52
N LEU A 14 -31.59 -16.37 -0.73
CA LEU A 14 -32.95 -16.42 -0.19
C LEU A 14 -33.10 -17.25 1.13
N PHE A 15 -32.01 -17.81 1.68
CA PHE A 15 -32.10 -18.66 2.88
C PHE A 15 -31.52 -18.07 4.17
N ALA A 16 -31.07 -16.79 4.18
CA ALA A 16 -30.41 -16.16 5.31
C ALA A 16 -31.29 -15.21 6.16
N PHE A 17 -32.61 -15.18 5.96
CA PHE A 17 -33.51 -14.32 6.73
C PHE A 17 -34.56 -15.10 7.55
N ALA A 18 -34.14 -15.93 8.46
CA ALA A 18 -35.02 -16.40 9.54
C ALA A 18 -34.19 -17.05 10.65
N LEU A 19 -33.83 -16.32 11.68
CA LEU A 19 -33.63 -16.80 13.05
C LEU A 19 -32.81 -15.80 13.89
N VAL A 20 -33.44 -14.72 14.38
CA VAL A 20 -33.06 -14.12 15.67
C VAL A 20 -34.32 -13.50 16.28
N ALA A 21 -34.91 -14.17 17.25
CA ALA A 21 -35.74 -13.57 18.28
C ALA A 21 -35.74 -14.49 19.50
N ALA A 22 -35.28 -13.96 20.60
CA ALA A 22 -35.54 -14.36 21.98
C ALA A 22 -34.31 -14.71 22.81
N ALA A 23 -33.90 -13.79 23.68
CA ALA A 23 -33.93 -13.98 25.13
C ALA A 23 -33.33 -12.75 25.83
N CYS A 24 -34.21 -11.99 26.50
CA CYS A 24 -33.90 -11.06 27.58
C CYS A 24 -33.92 -11.82 28.93
N GLY A 25 -33.11 -11.32 29.89
CA GLY A 25 -33.17 -11.62 31.36
C GLY A 25 -31.77 -11.70 31.93
N GLY A 26 -31.20 -10.76 32.65
CA GLY A 26 -31.63 -10.12 33.87
C GLY A 26 -30.81 -10.69 35.03
N GLY A 27 -30.08 -9.83 35.82
CA GLY A 27 -29.56 -10.19 37.13
C GLY A 27 -28.34 -9.39 37.59
N ASP A 28 -28.61 -8.39 38.43
CA ASP A 28 -27.69 -7.62 39.27
C ASP A 28 -26.89 -8.47 40.25
N SER A 29 -25.71 -7.99 40.68
CA SER A 29 -25.37 -7.65 42.06
C SER A 29 -23.89 -7.36 42.27
N ASP A 30 -23.67 -6.21 42.75
CA ASP A 30 -22.77 -5.55 43.71
C ASP A 30 -21.61 -6.31 44.37
N ASP A 31 -20.61 -5.48 44.65
CA ASP A 31 -19.76 -5.25 45.84
C ASP A 31 -18.26 -5.60 45.72
N ASP A 32 -17.50 -4.62 45.87
CA ASP A 32 -16.76 -3.96 46.96
C ASP A 32 -15.22 -4.14 46.97
N SER A 33 -14.59 -2.96 46.88
CA SER A 33 -13.38 -2.45 47.53
C SER A 33 -12.15 -3.35 47.84
N SER A 34 -10.94 -2.89 47.49
CA SER A 34 -10.04 -2.20 48.43
C SER A 34 -8.64 -1.90 47.88
N SER A 35 -8.27 -0.69 48.14
CA SER A 35 -6.98 -0.02 48.22
C SER A 35 -5.72 -0.80 48.62
N GLY A 36 -4.58 -0.39 48.05
CA GLY A 36 -3.25 -0.71 48.60
C GLY A 36 -2.13 0.08 47.87
N SER A 37 -1.82 1.22 48.44
CA SER A 37 -0.62 2.02 48.14
C SER A 37 0.63 1.42 48.76
N SER A 38 1.77 1.50 48.09
CA SER A 38 3.08 1.58 48.81
C SER A 38 4.12 2.27 47.93
N ASP A 39 4.61 3.39 48.48
CA ASP A 39 5.80 4.14 48.12
C ASP A 39 7.08 3.33 48.33
N SER A 40 8.11 3.68 47.59
CA SER A 40 9.51 3.89 48.01
C SER A 40 10.40 3.77 46.77
N ASP A 41 11.35 4.54 46.51
CA ASP A 41 12.31 5.44 47.06
C ASP A 41 13.44 5.61 46.03
N THR A 42 13.78 6.82 45.85
CA THR A 42 14.90 7.38 45.09
C THR A 42 16.25 6.78 45.47
N ALA A 43 17.11 6.53 44.45
CA ALA A 43 18.57 6.61 44.60
C ALA A 43 19.19 7.22 43.37
N ALA A 44 19.68 8.44 43.52
CA ALA A 44 20.52 9.13 42.56
C ALA A 44 21.94 8.54 42.59
N ALA A 45 22.51 8.28 41.43
CA ALA A 45 23.94 8.09 41.26
C ALA A 45 24.41 9.01 40.11
N THR A 46 25.17 9.99 40.49
CA THR A 46 25.98 10.84 39.62
C THR A 46 27.13 10.04 39.02
N ALA A 47 27.32 10.08 37.71
CA ALA A 47 28.55 9.74 37.03
C ALA A 47 28.74 10.67 35.84
N ASP A 48 29.80 11.24 35.87
CA ASP A 48 30.82 12.01 35.16
C ASP A 48 30.67 12.00 33.61
N SER A 49 30.78 13.23 33.07
CA SER A 49 30.79 13.57 31.67
C SER A 49 32.10 13.17 31.00
N SER A 50 32.02 12.41 29.92
CA SER A 50 32.95 12.50 28.81
C SER A 50 32.15 12.83 27.56
N GLU A 51 32.34 14.05 27.06
CA GLU A 51 31.90 14.50 25.76
C GLU A 51 32.68 13.70 24.71
N ASP A 52 32.02 12.71 24.11
CA ASP A 52 32.29 12.26 22.76
C ASP A 52 31.18 12.86 21.91
N GLU A 53 31.54 13.79 21.04
CA GLU A 53 30.71 14.22 19.93
C GLU A 53 30.55 13.00 18.99
N ALA A 54 29.51 12.20 19.22
CA ALA A 54 28.96 11.33 18.20
C ALA A 54 28.14 12.24 17.27
N GLU A 55 28.56 12.34 16.01
CA GLU A 55 27.67 12.77 14.96
C GLU A 55 26.43 11.85 15.07
N GLU A 56 25.30 12.41 15.47
CA GLU A 56 24.00 11.76 15.37
C GLU A 56 23.75 11.60 13.87
N GLU A 57 24.01 10.41 13.31
CA GLU A 57 23.42 10.01 12.04
C GLU A 57 21.90 9.96 12.32
N GLU A 58 21.17 10.92 11.77
CA GLU A 58 19.70 10.94 11.79
C GLU A 58 19.25 9.68 11.03
N GLU A 59 18.76 8.67 11.75
CA GLU A 59 18.17 7.47 11.16
C GLU A 59 16.78 7.83 10.59
N GLU A 60 16.75 8.37 9.36
CA GLU A 60 15.57 8.49 8.54
C GLU A 60 15.31 7.14 7.86
N GLY A 61 14.37 6.34 8.35
CA GLY A 61 14.06 5.04 7.79
C GLY A 61 12.62 4.95 7.28
N GLY A 62 12.39 4.22 6.18
CA GLY A 62 11.07 3.83 5.71
C GLY A 62 10.32 4.80 4.81
N GLY A 63 10.97 5.85 4.33
CA GLY A 63 10.42 6.79 3.34
C GLY A 63 11.50 7.72 2.80
N LEU A 64 11.22 8.43 1.71
CA LEU A 64 12.15 9.42 1.18
C LEU A 64 12.49 10.46 2.24
N SER A 65 13.78 10.72 2.42
CA SER A 65 14.21 11.83 3.24
C SER A 65 13.79 13.16 2.61
N GLN A 66 13.73 14.20 3.43
CA GLN A 66 13.42 15.54 2.90
C GLN A 66 14.41 15.96 1.81
N ASP A 67 15.71 15.68 1.99
CA ASP A 67 16.74 16.01 1.01
C ASP A 67 16.55 15.26 -0.30
N ALA A 68 16.20 13.96 -0.24
CA ALA A 68 15.90 13.15 -1.42
C ALA A 68 14.65 13.67 -2.17
N VAL A 69 13.58 14.00 -1.44
CA VAL A 69 12.36 14.60 -2.03
C VAL A 69 12.66 15.97 -2.65
N GLU A 70 13.44 16.83 -1.99
CA GLU A 70 13.80 18.15 -2.53
C GLU A 70 14.64 18.01 -3.83
N LYS A 71 15.55 17.05 -3.92
CA LYS A 71 16.29 16.74 -5.14
C LYS A 71 15.38 16.23 -6.26
N ALA A 72 14.52 15.25 -5.96
CA ALA A 72 13.57 14.71 -6.93
C ALA A 72 12.59 15.80 -7.45
N VAL A 73 12.08 16.68 -6.57
CA VAL A 73 11.25 17.83 -6.96
C VAL A 73 12.02 18.85 -7.79
N ALA A 74 13.34 19.00 -7.54
CA ALA A 74 14.19 19.90 -8.34
C ALA A 74 14.57 19.30 -9.70
N GLY A 75 14.27 18.02 -9.95
CA GLY A 75 14.72 17.28 -11.15
C GLY A 75 16.24 17.06 -11.17
N GLU A 76 16.86 17.06 -9.98
CA GLU A 76 18.27 16.73 -9.79
C GLU A 76 18.37 15.22 -9.63
N ASP A 77 18.45 14.50 -10.74
CA ASP A 77 18.69 13.07 -10.77
C ASP A 77 20.17 12.80 -10.48
N ASP A 78 20.45 12.18 -9.34
CA ASP A 78 21.81 11.71 -8.98
C ASP A 78 22.11 10.32 -9.62
N SER A 79 21.13 9.69 -10.28
CA SER A 79 21.35 8.46 -11.02
C SER A 79 22.14 8.77 -12.28
N ASP A 80 23.42 8.45 -12.29
CA ASP A 80 24.21 8.23 -13.52
C ASP A 80 23.68 6.95 -14.24
N GLU A 81 22.35 6.73 -14.29
CA GLU A 81 21.83 5.68 -15.14
C GLU A 81 22.21 6.03 -16.57
N GLU A 82 23.16 5.27 -17.10
CA GLU A 82 23.44 5.24 -18.54
C GLU A 82 22.14 4.82 -19.21
N VAL A 83 21.34 5.82 -19.67
CA VAL A 83 20.19 5.55 -20.54
C VAL A 83 20.72 4.67 -21.66
N ASP A 84 20.31 3.42 -21.68
CA ASP A 84 20.67 2.49 -22.75
C ASP A 84 20.00 3.00 -24.04
N ASP A 85 20.76 3.81 -24.82
CA ASP A 85 20.31 4.35 -26.11
C ASP A 85 19.86 3.24 -27.09
N ASP A 86 20.15 1.96 -26.79
CA ASP A 86 19.78 0.78 -27.57
C ASP A 86 18.50 0.07 -27.05
N ALA A 87 17.90 0.53 -25.92
CA ALA A 87 16.68 -0.06 -25.39
C ALA A 87 15.50 0.09 -26.39
N PRO A 88 14.68 -0.94 -26.57
CA PRO A 88 13.55 -0.86 -27.49
C PRO A 88 12.49 0.11 -26.98
N THR A 89 11.89 0.86 -27.92
CA THR A 89 10.75 1.72 -27.61
C THR A 89 9.44 1.01 -27.95
N PHE A 90 8.45 1.12 -27.08
CA PHE A 90 7.14 0.47 -27.24
C PHE A 90 6.03 1.49 -27.50
N ASP A 91 5.05 1.11 -28.31
CA ASP A 91 3.89 1.96 -28.59
C ASP A 91 2.81 1.80 -27.51
N ARG A 92 2.97 2.50 -26.39
CA ARG A 92 2.02 2.49 -25.27
C ARG A 92 0.64 3.08 -25.62
N SER A 93 0.48 3.66 -26.83
CA SER A 93 -0.83 4.09 -27.31
C SER A 93 -1.69 2.93 -27.83
N THR A 94 -1.17 1.71 -27.82
CA THR A 94 -1.87 0.47 -28.19
C THR A 94 -1.74 -0.57 -27.09
N LEU A 95 -2.77 -1.41 -26.94
CA LEU A 95 -2.73 -2.50 -25.97
C LEU A 95 -1.66 -3.55 -26.34
N ASP A 96 -1.47 -3.81 -27.64
CA ASP A 96 -0.43 -4.73 -28.11
C ASP A 96 0.97 -4.22 -27.71
N GLY A 97 1.24 -2.93 -27.85
CA GLY A 97 2.53 -2.34 -27.46
C GLY A 97 2.78 -2.42 -25.96
N ILE A 98 1.75 -2.26 -25.12
CA ILE A 98 1.85 -2.46 -23.66
C ILE A 98 2.19 -3.93 -23.35
N TRP A 99 1.57 -4.90 -24.03
CA TRP A 99 1.89 -6.32 -23.82
C TRP A 99 3.27 -6.72 -24.37
N GLU A 100 3.72 -6.08 -25.46
CA GLU A 100 5.08 -6.25 -25.98
C GLU A 100 6.12 -5.75 -24.97
N GLU A 101 5.90 -4.60 -24.35
CA GLU A 101 6.75 -4.06 -23.29
C GLU A 101 6.76 -4.96 -22.05
N ALA A 102 5.60 -5.39 -21.57
CA ALA A 102 5.50 -6.34 -20.47
C ALA A 102 6.24 -7.66 -20.76
N ALA A 103 6.18 -8.15 -21.98
CA ALA A 103 6.92 -9.34 -22.41
C ALA A 103 8.44 -9.10 -22.44
N TYR A 104 8.85 -7.93 -22.87
CA TYR A 104 10.25 -7.55 -22.87
C TYR A 104 10.82 -7.43 -21.46
N ASN A 105 10.16 -6.68 -20.56
CA ASN A 105 10.59 -6.53 -19.16
C ASN A 105 10.72 -7.91 -18.47
N ARG A 106 9.73 -8.78 -18.65
CA ARG A 106 9.83 -10.16 -18.16
C ARG A 106 11.05 -10.90 -18.68
N GLN A 107 11.35 -10.77 -19.98
CA GLN A 107 12.49 -11.47 -20.58
C GLN A 107 13.80 -10.94 -20.04
N VAL A 108 13.93 -9.61 -19.85
CA VAL A 108 15.12 -8.97 -19.24
C VAL A 108 15.33 -9.53 -17.84
N MET A 109 14.29 -9.52 -16.99
CA MET A 109 14.37 -10.08 -15.64
C MET A 109 14.74 -11.56 -15.63
N ILE A 110 14.12 -12.39 -16.50
CA ILE A 110 14.42 -13.82 -16.60
C ILE A 110 15.88 -14.04 -17.01
N ASP A 111 16.37 -13.32 -18.02
CA ASP A 111 17.72 -13.46 -18.54
C ASP A 111 18.76 -13.04 -17.49
N GLU A 112 18.54 -11.92 -16.80
CA GLU A 112 19.43 -11.45 -15.73
C GLU A 112 19.47 -12.43 -14.55
N ILE A 113 18.29 -12.75 -13.98
CA ILE A 113 18.22 -13.66 -12.82
C ILE A 113 18.81 -15.01 -13.17
N THR A 114 18.51 -15.57 -14.36
CA THR A 114 19.07 -16.85 -14.79
C THR A 114 20.59 -16.78 -14.93
N ALA A 115 21.13 -15.71 -15.53
CA ALA A 115 22.58 -15.53 -15.64
C ALA A 115 23.27 -15.47 -14.29
N LYS A 116 22.68 -14.77 -13.32
CA LYS A 116 23.19 -14.69 -11.93
C LYS A 116 23.08 -16.04 -11.19
N MET A 117 22.00 -16.80 -11.41
CA MET A 117 21.85 -18.15 -10.87
C MET A 117 22.89 -19.12 -11.48
N ASP A 118 23.12 -19.08 -12.77
CA ASP A 118 24.12 -19.89 -13.46
C ASP A 118 25.56 -19.56 -13.02
N ALA A 119 25.82 -18.30 -12.67
CA ALA A 119 27.10 -17.86 -12.08
C ALA A 119 27.26 -18.29 -10.62
N GLY A 120 26.18 -18.74 -9.96
CA GLY A 120 26.15 -19.07 -8.53
C GLY A 120 26.18 -17.84 -7.62
N GLU A 121 25.83 -16.66 -8.14
CA GLU A 121 25.71 -15.42 -7.40
C GLU A 121 24.35 -15.33 -6.70
N TRP A 122 23.26 -15.72 -7.39
CA TRP A 122 21.89 -15.71 -6.89
C TRP A 122 21.31 -17.13 -6.80
N GLY A 123 20.12 -17.23 -6.18
CA GLY A 123 19.43 -18.48 -5.96
C GLY A 123 19.83 -19.18 -4.66
N VAL A 124 19.32 -20.36 -4.43
CA VAL A 124 19.55 -21.13 -3.20
C VAL A 124 20.92 -21.81 -3.25
N GLY A 125 21.80 -21.41 -2.33
CA GLY A 125 23.14 -21.97 -2.20
C GLY A 125 23.17 -23.34 -1.51
N SER A 126 24.37 -23.97 -1.48
CA SER A 126 24.58 -25.26 -0.78
C SER A 126 24.49 -25.16 0.74
N ASP A 127 24.48 -23.96 1.28
CA ASP A 127 24.27 -23.60 2.68
C ASP A 127 22.79 -23.38 3.03
N ASN A 128 21.89 -23.60 2.06
CA ASN A 128 20.45 -23.41 2.17
C ASN A 128 20.04 -21.95 2.40
N VAL A 129 20.81 -21.00 1.83
CA VAL A 129 20.49 -19.57 1.85
C VAL A 129 20.12 -19.15 0.43
N LEU A 130 18.94 -18.51 0.26
CA LEU A 130 18.59 -17.81 -0.96
C LEU A 130 19.35 -16.49 -1.00
N ARG A 131 19.98 -16.20 -2.15
CA ARG A 131 20.65 -14.92 -2.42
C ARG A 131 20.04 -14.25 -3.64
N GLY A 132 19.98 -12.94 -3.61
CA GLY A 132 19.39 -12.10 -4.66
C GLY A 132 20.14 -10.78 -4.85
N PRO A 133 19.51 -9.79 -5.50
CA PRO A 133 20.13 -8.51 -5.82
C PRO A 133 20.53 -7.73 -4.57
N ALA A 134 21.54 -6.88 -4.72
CA ALA A 134 22.02 -5.93 -3.72
C ALA A 134 22.23 -6.54 -2.32
N GLY A 135 22.65 -7.82 -2.25
CA GLY A 135 22.90 -8.51 -0.98
C GLY A 135 21.66 -9.04 -0.26
N PHE A 136 20.51 -9.10 -0.94
CA PHE A 136 19.32 -9.75 -0.41
C PHE A 136 19.57 -11.22 -0.08
N GLU A 137 19.19 -11.66 1.13
CA GLU A 137 19.35 -13.03 1.60
C GLU A 137 18.13 -13.51 2.40
N ILE A 138 17.81 -14.80 2.24
CA ILE A 138 16.89 -15.53 3.13
C ILE A 138 17.57 -16.80 3.59
N ASP A 139 17.76 -16.98 4.90
CA ASP A 139 18.24 -18.25 5.47
C ASP A 139 17.08 -19.24 5.60
N LEU A 140 16.99 -20.19 4.67
CA LEU A 140 15.94 -21.21 4.67
C LEU A 140 16.09 -22.24 5.82
N ASN A 141 17.20 -22.20 6.57
CA ASN A 141 17.36 -23.03 7.77
C ASN A 141 16.51 -22.51 8.94
N ASP A 142 16.06 -21.26 8.89
CA ASP A 142 15.17 -20.66 9.87
C ASP A 142 13.69 -21.01 9.61
N CYS A 143 13.37 -21.52 8.41
CA CYS A 143 12.01 -21.94 8.07
C CYS A 143 11.55 -23.17 8.86
N PRO A 144 10.23 -23.34 9.11
CA PRO A 144 9.67 -24.53 9.76
C PRO A 144 10.14 -25.84 9.15
N SER A 145 10.32 -26.88 9.96
CA SER A 145 10.88 -28.16 9.51
C SER A 145 10.02 -28.91 8.47
N ASP A 146 8.77 -28.56 8.34
CA ASP A 146 7.81 -29.07 7.34
C ASP A 146 7.56 -28.09 6.20
N TRP A 147 8.31 -26.97 6.18
CA TRP A 147 8.24 -26.02 5.07
C TRP A 147 8.63 -26.65 3.73
N SER A 148 8.03 -26.15 2.66
CA SER A 148 8.27 -26.62 1.31
C SER A 148 8.19 -25.49 0.29
N GLU A 149 9.12 -25.48 -0.65
CA GLU A 149 9.18 -24.61 -1.83
C GLU A 149 7.88 -24.55 -2.64
N THR A 150 7.09 -25.60 -2.57
CA THR A 150 5.90 -25.77 -3.42
C THR A 150 4.61 -25.95 -2.62
N HIS A 151 4.65 -25.67 -1.31
CA HIS A 151 3.44 -25.72 -0.50
C HIS A 151 2.37 -24.79 -1.09
N GLY A 152 1.16 -25.26 -1.27
CA GLY A 152 0.06 -24.50 -1.91
C GLY A 152 -0.02 -24.58 -3.42
N LEU A 153 0.96 -25.24 -4.09
CA LEU A 153 0.87 -25.60 -5.50
C LEU A 153 0.26 -26.98 -5.67
N THR A 154 -0.47 -27.14 -6.76
CA THR A 154 -0.89 -28.43 -7.30
C THR A 154 -0.49 -28.50 -8.78
N ASP A 155 -0.74 -29.63 -9.44
CA ASP A 155 -0.44 -29.77 -10.87
C ASP A 155 -1.29 -28.79 -11.73
N ASP A 156 -2.45 -28.36 -11.22
CA ASP A 156 -3.45 -27.58 -11.94
C ASP A 156 -3.81 -26.25 -11.29
N SER A 157 -3.26 -25.89 -10.12
CA SER A 157 -3.57 -24.63 -9.46
C SER A 157 -2.46 -24.07 -8.58
N LEU A 158 -2.39 -22.74 -8.52
CA LEU A 158 -1.64 -21.94 -7.56
C LEU A 158 -2.64 -21.19 -6.69
N ARG A 159 -2.53 -21.32 -5.36
CA ARG A 159 -3.45 -20.69 -4.40
C ARG A 159 -2.77 -19.56 -3.66
N VAL A 160 -3.34 -18.36 -3.72
CA VAL A 160 -2.92 -17.20 -2.92
C VAL A 160 -4.01 -16.88 -1.91
N GLY A 161 -3.63 -16.72 -0.65
CA GLY A 161 -4.52 -16.27 0.40
C GLY A 161 -4.56 -14.74 0.44
N GLN A 162 -5.72 -14.18 0.68
CA GLN A 162 -5.87 -12.74 0.87
C GLN A 162 -6.72 -12.46 2.12
N THR A 163 -6.19 -11.61 3.01
CA THR A 163 -7.00 -10.92 4.03
C THR A 163 -7.32 -9.51 3.54
N THR A 164 -8.57 -9.09 3.67
CA THR A 164 -9.05 -7.82 3.14
C THR A 164 -10.26 -7.33 3.93
N VAL A 165 -10.65 -6.08 3.73
CA VAL A 165 -11.83 -5.51 4.36
C VAL A 165 -12.99 -5.43 3.37
N MET A 166 -14.09 -6.11 3.68
CA MET A 166 -15.32 -6.12 2.86
C MET A 166 -16.55 -5.64 3.66
N SER A 167 -16.33 -5.19 4.91
CA SER A 167 -17.38 -4.76 5.83
C SER A 167 -16.97 -3.48 6.57
N GLY A 168 -17.93 -2.79 7.22
CA GLY A 168 -17.70 -1.56 7.97
C GLY A 168 -17.41 -0.32 7.11
N ASN A 169 -16.75 0.69 7.70
CA ASN A 169 -16.44 1.97 7.05
C ASN A 169 -15.46 1.85 5.86
N LEU A 170 -14.68 0.79 5.82
CA LEU A 170 -13.70 0.53 4.75
C LEU A 170 -14.20 -0.50 3.73
N ALA A 171 -15.47 -0.92 3.79
CA ALA A 171 -16.04 -1.97 2.94
C ALA A 171 -15.86 -1.75 1.43
N ALA A 172 -15.74 -0.50 0.99
CA ALA A 172 -15.51 -0.16 -0.42
C ALA A 172 -14.22 -0.80 -0.97
N TYR A 173 -13.20 -0.99 -0.14
CA TYR A 173 -11.94 -1.64 -0.53
C TYR A 173 -12.10 -3.13 -0.87
N GLY A 174 -13.20 -3.78 -0.49
CA GLY A 174 -13.53 -5.13 -0.95
C GLY A 174 -13.63 -5.27 -2.46
N ASN A 175 -13.92 -4.16 -3.18
CA ASN A 175 -13.92 -4.13 -4.64
C ASN A 175 -12.53 -4.42 -5.23
N ILE A 176 -11.46 -4.11 -4.52
CA ILE A 176 -10.08 -4.44 -4.93
C ILE A 176 -9.94 -5.95 -5.17
N SER A 177 -10.43 -6.76 -4.23
CA SER A 177 -10.40 -8.22 -4.35
C SER A 177 -11.22 -8.73 -5.53
N TYR A 178 -12.39 -8.15 -5.80
CA TYR A 178 -13.23 -8.53 -6.94
C TYR A 178 -12.58 -8.15 -8.28
N GLY A 179 -11.93 -6.98 -8.36
CA GLY A 179 -11.18 -6.58 -9.55
C GLY A 179 -9.98 -7.50 -9.79
N TRP A 180 -9.26 -7.88 -8.72
CA TRP A 180 -8.14 -8.82 -8.81
C TRP A 180 -8.60 -10.20 -9.31
N GLU A 181 -9.63 -10.78 -8.69
CA GLU A 181 -10.20 -12.06 -9.16
C GLU A 181 -10.62 -12.00 -10.63
N ASN A 182 -11.21 -10.89 -11.06
CA ASN A 182 -11.61 -10.70 -12.45
C ASN A 182 -10.40 -10.70 -13.42
N TYR A 183 -9.29 -10.03 -13.04
CA TYR A 183 -8.07 -10.05 -13.83
C TYR A 183 -7.47 -11.46 -13.92
N TRP A 184 -7.42 -12.19 -12.80
CA TRP A 184 -6.90 -13.54 -12.78
C TRP A 184 -7.83 -14.55 -13.48
N ASP A 185 -9.15 -14.35 -13.44
CA ASP A 185 -10.09 -15.12 -14.25
C ASP A 185 -9.79 -14.93 -15.74
N TRP A 186 -9.50 -13.70 -16.19
CA TRP A 186 -9.07 -13.44 -17.56
C TRP A 186 -7.74 -14.11 -17.89
N ILE A 187 -6.73 -14.06 -17.01
CA ILE A 187 -5.45 -14.78 -17.19
C ILE A 187 -5.70 -16.29 -17.32
N ASN A 188 -6.57 -16.84 -16.49
CA ASN A 188 -6.90 -18.27 -16.52
C ASN A 188 -7.63 -18.67 -17.81
N GLU A 189 -8.55 -17.84 -18.28
CA GLU A 189 -9.34 -18.11 -19.50
C GLU A 189 -8.50 -17.98 -20.78
N GLU A 190 -7.67 -16.93 -20.87
CA GLU A 190 -6.92 -16.61 -22.09
C GLU A 190 -5.62 -17.42 -22.19
N PHE A 191 -4.90 -17.64 -21.09
CA PHE A 191 -3.57 -18.27 -21.09
C PHE A 191 -3.54 -19.66 -20.42
N GLY A 192 -4.63 -20.10 -19.81
CA GLY A 192 -4.64 -21.34 -19.01
C GLY A 192 -3.87 -21.17 -17.69
N GLY A 193 -3.84 -19.97 -17.13
CA GLY A 193 -3.09 -19.59 -15.95
C GLY A 193 -1.60 -19.40 -16.22
N ILE A 194 -0.77 -19.72 -15.22
CA ILE A 194 0.70 -19.59 -15.31
C ILE A 194 1.32 -21.00 -15.17
N GLY A 195 2.15 -21.38 -16.12
CA GLY A 195 2.75 -22.72 -16.16
C GLY A 195 1.71 -23.86 -16.19
N GLY A 196 0.52 -23.61 -16.77
CA GLY A 196 -0.60 -24.55 -16.82
C GLY A 196 -1.40 -24.67 -15.52
N ARG A 197 -1.18 -23.77 -14.55
CA ARG A 197 -1.89 -23.73 -13.26
C ARG A 197 -2.84 -22.55 -13.22
N GLU A 198 -4.11 -22.82 -12.88
CA GLU A 198 -5.08 -21.75 -12.59
C GLU A 198 -4.65 -20.93 -11.36
N LEU A 199 -4.69 -19.61 -11.46
CA LEU A 199 -4.52 -18.71 -10.32
C LEU A 199 -5.82 -18.68 -9.51
N LYS A 200 -5.73 -18.90 -8.21
CA LYS A 200 -6.89 -18.94 -7.30
C LYS A 200 -6.66 -18.08 -6.08
N MET A 201 -7.57 -17.15 -5.83
CA MET A 201 -7.59 -16.43 -4.57
C MET A 201 -8.48 -17.14 -3.55
N ILE A 202 -8.03 -17.10 -2.27
CA ILE A 202 -8.83 -17.49 -1.11
C ILE A 202 -8.96 -16.24 -0.24
N ILE A 203 -10.10 -15.55 -0.37
CA ILE A 203 -10.34 -14.25 0.23
C ILE A 203 -11.00 -14.42 1.60
N LYS A 204 -10.54 -13.67 2.60
CA LYS A 204 -11.08 -13.57 3.94
C LYS A 204 -11.40 -12.11 4.27
N ASP A 205 -12.65 -11.86 4.69
CA ASP A 205 -13.08 -10.55 5.19
C ASP A 205 -12.72 -10.43 6.68
N ASP A 206 -11.66 -9.69 6.99
CA ASP A 206 -11.23 -9.44 8.38
C ASP A 206 -11.87 -8.18 8.99
N GLY A 207 -12.70 -7.46 8.23
CA GLY A 207 -13.40 -6.26 8.69
C GLY A 207 -12.48 -5.14 9.17
N TYR A 208 -11.21 -5.16 8.75
CA TYR A 208 -10.15 -4.26 9.25
C TYR A 208 -9.86 -4.45 10.75
N VAL A 209 -9.96 -5.68 11.23
CA VAL A 209 -9.74 -6.04 12.65
C VAL A 209 -8.54 -6.98 12.76
N ALA A 210 -7.42 -6.48 13.26
CA ALA A 210 -6.15 -7.20 13.35
C ALA A 210 -6.26 -8.60 14.00
N ALA A 211 -7.10 -8.75 15.03
CA ALA A 211 -7.34 -10.06 15.67
C ALA A 211 -7.99 -11.08 14.73
N GLN A 212 -8.86 -10.64 13.80
CA GLN A 212 -9.45 -11.52 12.78
C GLN A 212 -8.43 -11.85 11.69
N THR A 213 -7.57 -10.89 11.35
CA THR A 213 -6.48 -11.12 10.40
C THR A 213 -5.55 -12.23 10.87
N ILE A 214 -5.20 -12.25 12.18
CA ILE A 214 -4.38 -13.32 12.77
C ILE A 214 -5.06 -14.68 12.57
N GLU A 215 -6.35 -14.81 12.93
CA GLU A 215 -7.09 -16.08 12.79
C GLU A 215 -7.17 -16.53 11.32
N PHE A 216 -7.39 -15.60 10.39
CA PHE A 216 -7.50 -15.93 8.98
C PHE A 216 -6.16 -16.27 8.33
N VAL A 217 -5.06 -15.61 8.72
CA VAL A 217 -3.73 -15.98 8.26
C VAL A 217 -3.37 -17.37 8.75
N ASP A 218 -3.68 -17.74 10.01
CA ASP A 218 -3.52 -19.11 10.51
C ASP A 218 -4.31 -20.11 9.65
N GLU A 219 -5.58 -19.83 9.36
CA GLU A 219 -6.41 -20.69 8.50
C GLU A 219 -5.87 -20.82 7.09
N LEU A 220 -5.39 -19.71 6.51
CA LEU A 220 -4.84 -19.68 5.13
C LEU A 220 -3.55 -20.52 5.01
N ILE A 221 -2.66 -20.40 5.99
CA ILE A 221 -1.40 -21.15 6.01
C ILE A 221 -1.66 -22.63 6.35
N GLU A 222 -2.31 -22.91 7.49
CA GLU A 222 -2.37 -24.25 8.05
C GLU A 222 -3.44 -25.13 7.40
N SER A 223 -4.59 -24.56 7.02
CA SER A 223 -5.75 -25.32 6.54
C SER A 223 -5.98 -25.19 5.05
N ALA A 224 -5.92 -23.98 4.51
CA ALA A 224 -6.13 -23.74 3.08
C ALA A 224 -4.88 -24.07 2.26
N ASN A 225 -3.72 -24.19 2.91
CA ASN A 225 -2.44 -24.48 2.28
C ASN A 225 -2.17 -23.54 1.09
N VAL A 226 -2.04 -22.24 1.37
CA VAL A 226 -1.75 -21.27 0.33
C VAL A 226 -0.26 -21.26 -0.03
N PHE A 227 0.05 -20.94 -1.27
CA PHE A 227 1.42 -20.81 -1.74
C PHE A 227 2.04 -19.50 -1.30
N ALA A 228 1.26 -18.43 -1.31
CA ALA A 228 1.66 -17.08 -0.94
C ALA A 228 0.47 -16.33 -0.34
N LEU A 229 0.75 -15.18 0.27
CA LEU A 229 -0.22 -14.31 0.91
C LEU A 229 -0.17 -12.89 0.34
N HIS A 230 -1.32 -12.24 0.38
CA HIS A 230 -1.50 -10.81 0.22
C HIS A 230 -2.45 -10.31 1.30
N GLY A 231 -2.35 -9.04 1.66
CA GLY A 231 -3.26 -8.46 2.65
C GLY A 231 -3.42 -6.96 2.47
N LEU A 232 -4.36 -6.38 3.21
CA LEU A 232 -4.68 -4.97 3.16
C LEU A 232 -4.76 -4.38 4.57
N GLY A 233 -4.14 -3.20 4.74
CA GLY A 233 -4.26 -2.38 5.94
C GLY A 233 -3.09 -2.50 6.91
N SER A 234 -2.60 -1.35 7.40
CA SER A 234 -1.41 -1.26 8.26
C SER A 234 -1.55 -2.05 9.56
N PRO A 235 -2.60 -1.85 10.40
CA PRO A 235 -2.73 -2.62 11.65
C PRO A 235 -2.89 -4.12 11.41
N ASN A 236 -3.54 -4.50 10.31
CA ASN A 236 -3.75 -5.89 9.93
C ASN A 236 -2.43 -6.58 9.55
N GLY A 237 -1.63 -5.93 8.68
CA GLY A 237 -0.32 -6.44 8.29
C GLY A 237 0.65 -6.53 9.44
N LEU A 238 0.79 -5.47 10.25
CA LEU A 238 1.67 -5.44 11.43
C LEU A 238 1.36 -6.53 12.46
N ALA A 239 0.10 -6.96 12.52
CA ALA A 239 -0.30 -8.04 13.43
C ALA A 239 0.20 -9.44 13.00
N VAL A 240 0.55 -9.61 11.72
CA VAL A 240 0.83 -10.94 11.15
C VAL A 240 2.18 -11.04 10.41
N TYR A 241 2.85 -9.92 10.10
CA TYR A 241 4.02 -9.98 9.22
C TYR A 241 5.22 -10.72 9.85
N ASP A 242 5.43 -10.64 11.17
CA ASP A 242 6.43 -11.48 11.87
C ASP A 242 6.13 -12.96 11.65
N LYS A 243 4.89 -13.37 11.94
CA LYS A 243 4.48 -14.76 11.77
C LYS A 243 4.62 -15.24 10.33
N ILE A 244 4.22 -14.43 9.36
CA ILE A 244 4.32 -14.81 7.94
C ILE A 244 5.78 -15.00 7.52
N ASN A 245 6.69 -14.15 8.03
CA ASN A 245 8.12 -14.28 7.82
C ASN A 245 8.70 -15.52 8.52
N ASP A 246 8.31 -15.79 9.78
CA ASP A 246 8.70 -16.99 10.54
C ASP A 246 8.22 -18.29 9.85
N GLU A 247 7.04 -18.27 9.22
CA GLU A 247 6.47 -19.40 8.45
C GLU A 247 7.02 -19.48 7.02
N CYS A 248 7.90 -18.58 6.62
CA CYS A 248 8.54 -18.53 5.30
C CYS A 248 7.51 -18.58 4.14
N VAL A 249 6.50 -17.72 4.23
CA VAL A 249 5.45 -17.61 3.22
C VAL A 249 5.63 -16.29 2.45
N PRO A 250 5.74 -16.30 1.12
CA PRO A 250 5.78 -15.07 0.33
C PRO A 250 4.57 -14.19 0.63
N HIS A 251 4.81 -12.95 1.03
CA HIS A 251 3.82 -11.94 1.37
C HIS A 251 4.07 -10.70 0.52
N LEU A 252 3.61 -10.77 -0.73
CA LEU A 252 4.06 -9.86 -1.76
C LEU A 252 3.15 -8.65 -1.90
N PHE A 253 3.80 -7.51 -2.21
CA PHE A 253 3.15 -6.28 -2.65
C PHE A 253 1.97 -5.90 -1.75
N TYR A 254 2.26 -5.76 -0.47
CA TYR A 254 1.25 -5.55 0.57
C TYR A 254 0.46 -4.24 0.34
N ALA A 255 -0.87 -4.30 0.43
CA ALA A 255 -1.74 -3.15 0.18
C ALA A 255 -1.77 -2.17 1.37
N SER A 256 -0.68 -1.48 1.58
CA SER A 256 -0.47 -0.42 2.56
C SER A 256 0.87 0.26 2.30
N GLY A 257 0.96 1.56 2.49
CA GLY A 257 2.21 2.34 2.45
C GLY A 257 2.89 2.44 3.81
N HIS A 258 2.59 1.54 4.76
CA HIS A 258 3.28 1.57 6.05
C HIS A 258 4.78 1.25 5.87
N PRO A 259 5.70 2.02 6.49
CA PRO A 259 7.14 1.89 6.26
C PRO A 259 7.71 0.50 6.62
N ALA A 260 7.09 -0.23 7.53
CA ALA A 260 7.51 -1.58 7.93
C ALA A 260 7.65 -2.58 6.77
N TRP A 261 7.05 -2.33 5.61
CA TRP A 261 7.19 -3.21 4.45
C TRP A 261 8.52 -3.05 3.72
N GLY A 262 9.28 -2.03 4.07
CA GLY A 262 10.63 -1.75 3.57
C GLY A 262 11.75 -2.39 4.41
N ASP A 263 11.55 -3.58 4.99
CA ASP A 263 12.53 -4.30 5.80
C ASP A 263 12.95 -5.63 5.14
N PRO A 264 13.85 -5.59 4.16
CA PRO A 264 14.29 -6.81 3.47
C PRO A 264 15.22 -7.69 4.32
N VAL A 265 15.73 -7.18 5.44
CA VAL A 265 16.69 -7.89 6.31
C VAL A 265 15.98 -8.72 7.38
N ASN A 266 15.04 -8.11 8.13
CA ASN A 266 14.34 -8.81 9.20
C ASN A 266 13.03 -9.46 8.74
N HIS A 267 12.43 -8.92 7.66
CA HIS A 267 11.15 -9.42 7.09
C HIS A 267 11.29 -9.71 5.58
N PRO A 268 12.27 -10.59 5.20
CA PRO A 268 12.62 -10.77 3.79
C PRO A 268 11.49 -11.34 2.92
N TRP A 269 10.51 -12.04 3.52
CA TRP A 269 9.36 -12.62 2.82
C TRP A 269 8.24 -11.60 2.53
N THR A 270 8.31 -10.37 3.09
CA THR A 270 7.33 -9.32 2.86
C THR A 270 7.89 -8.25 1.91
N THR A 271 7.11 -7.83 0.90
CA THR A 271 7.47 -6.74 -0.01
C THR A 271 6.45 -5.61 0.02
N SER A 272 6.91 -4.37 -0.16
CA SER A 272 6.07 -3.20 -0.32
C SER A 272 5.39 -3.17 -1.70
N HIS A 273 4.42 -2.28 -1.86
CA HIS A 273 3.77 -1.97 -3.13
C HIS A 273 3.54 -0.47 -3.30
N GLN A 274 2.82 0.15 -2.36
CA GLN A 274 2.48 1.56 -2.41
C GLN A 274 3.65 2.43 -1.91
N MET A 275 3.63 3.68 -2.32
CA MET A 275 4.52 4.70 -1.75
C MET A 275 4.41 4.72 -0.22
N SER A 276 5.55 4.88 0.45
CA SER A 276 5.59 4.98 1.91
C SER A 276 4.79 6.20 2.41
N TYR A 277 4.02 6.00 3.47
CA TYR A 277 3.27 7.10 4.11
C TYR A 277 4.20 8.17 4.70
N LEU A 278 5.43 7.82 5.05
CA LEU A 278 6.45 8.79 5.44
C LEU A 278 6.87 9.66 4.25
N THR A 279 7.09 9.06 3.08
CA THR A 279 7.38 9.78 1.83
C THR A 279 6.24 10.74 1.47
N GLU A 280 5.00 10.25 1.52
CA GLU A 280 3.81 11.08 1.22
C GLU A 280 3.71 12.27 2.19
N ALA A 281 4.01 12.07 3.47
CA ALA A 281 4.01 13.14 4.47
C ALA A 281 5.08 14.20 4.18
N VAL A 282 6.28 13.81 3.78
CA VAL A 282 7.35 14.75 3.37
C VAL A 282 6.96 15.51 2.10
N LEU A 283 6.31 14.84 1.14
CA LEU A 283 5.81 15.49 -0.08
C LEU A 283 4.77 16.57 0.23
N TRP A 284 3.86 16.37 1.20
CA TRP A 284 2.95 17.45 1.64
C TRP A 284 3.73 18.66 2.15
N GLY A 285 4.73 18.44 2.98
CA GLY A 285 5.58 19.51 3.50
C GLY A 285 6.34 20.25 2.41
N THR A 286 6.91 19.52 1.46
CA THR A 286 7.63 20.09 0.31
C THR A 286 6.70 20.90 -0.57
N TRP A 287 5.48 20.40 -0.84
CA TRP A 287 4.46 21.18 -1.55
C TRP A 287 4.13 22.49 -0.85
N ILE A 288 3.93 22.46 0.48
CA ILE A 288 3.66 23.66 1.31
C ILE A 288 4.80 24.66 1.16
N LYS A 289 6.05 24.20 1.31
CA LYS A 289 7.26 25.03 1.20
C LYS A 289 7.34 25.74 -0.16
N GLY A 290 7.07 25.01 -1.25
CA GLY A 290 7.16 25.54 -2.61
C GLY A 290 5.99 26.45 -2.99
N ASN A 291 4.76 26.06 -2.66
CA ASN A 291 3.55 26.71 -3.16
C ASN A 291 3.01 27.82 -2.25
N LEU A 292 3.35 27.80 -0.97
CA LEU A 292 2.89 28.81 0.00
C LEU A 292 4.03 29.70 0.51
N ALA A 293 5.11 29.86 -0.26
CA ALA A 293 6.33 30.60 0.12
C ALA A 293 6.08 32.01 0.68
N ASP A 294 5.06 32.72 0.16
CA ASP A 294 4.69 34.08 0.63
C ASP A 294 3.89 34.06 1.94
N GLN A 295 3.46 32.89 2.43
CA GLN A 295 2.63 32.72 3.64
C GLN A 295 3.38 32.07 4.79
N LEU A 296 4.60 31.57 4.56
CA LEU A 296 5.39 30.82 5.54
C LEU A 296 5.80 31.68 6.75
N PRO A 297 5.91 31.09 7.95
CA PRO A 297 5.49 29.73 8.26
C PRO A 297 3.99 29.59 8.47
N VAL A 298 3.40 28.45 8.06
CA VAL A 298 1.97 28.18 8.15
C VAL A 298 1.60 27.33 9.38
N LYS A 299 0.31 27.36 9.76
CA LYS A 299 -0.28 26.43 10.73
C LYS A 299 -0.93 25.28 9.98
N VAL A 300 -0.66 24.04 10.39
CA VAL A 300 -1.21 22.84 9.75
C VAL A 300 -2.10 22.07 10.72
N GLY A 301 -3.31 21.75 10.30
CA GLY A 301 -4.23 20.88 11.00
C GLY A 301 -4.30 19.50 10.36
N GLY A 302 -4.00 18.44 11.12
CA GLY A 302 -4.06 17.04 10.66
C GLY A 302 -5.28 16.32 11.20
N LEU A 303 -6.11 15.72 10.34
CA LEU A 303 -7.17 14.79 10.72
C LEU A 303 -6.65 13.37 10.59
N VAL A 304 -6.44 12.68 11.69
CA VAL A 304 -5.67 11.43 11.75
C VAL A 304 -6.56 10.25 12.14
N MET A 305 -6.55 9.17 11.36
CA MET A 305 -7.19 7.92 11.78
C MET A 305 -6.38 7.27 12.91
N ASP A 306 -7.01 6.99 14.05
CA ASP A 306 -6.35 6.51 15.27
C ASP A 306 -6.02 5.01 15.19
N ASN A 307 -5.05 4.69 14.35
CA ASN A 307 -4.46 3.35 14.20
C ASN A 307 -3.12 3.46 13.43
N ASP A 308 -2.40 2.35 13.28
CA ASP A 308 -1.08 2.32 12.64
C ASP A 308 -1.04 2.96 11.25
N PHE A 309 -2.15 2.97 10.50
CA PHE A 309 -2.25 3.65 9.22
C PHE A 309 -2.11 5.17 9.38
N GLY A 310 -2.99 5.80 10.16
CA GLY A 310 -2.97 7.26 10.35
C GLY A 310 -1.75 7.72 11.15
N LEU A 311 -1.30 6.90 12.12
CA LEU A 311 -0.14 7.21 12.94
C LEU A 311 1.18 7.22 12.15
N ALA A 312 1.30 6.41 11.09
CA ALA A 312 2.45 6.48 10.20
C ALA A 312 2.54 7.82 9.47
N TYR A 313 1.42 8.32 8.95
CA TYR A 313 1.37 9.66 8.34
C TYR A 313 1.63 10.78 9.36
N GLU A 314 0.98 10.70 10.55
CA GLU A 314 1.15 11.68 11.62
C GLU A 314 2.62 11.81 11.97
N LYS A 315 3.32 10.68 12.18
CA LYS A 315 4.72 10.67 12.55
C LYS A 315 5.61 11.27 11.45
N GLY A 316 5.37 10.90 10.19
CA GLY A 316 6.12 11.48 9.07
C GLY A 316 5.95 12.98 8.96
N PHE A 317 4.73 13.50 9.17
CA PHE A 317 4.49 14.93 9.09
C PHE A 317 4.97 15.69 10.35
N GLU A 318 4.89 15.06 11.55
CA GLU A 318 5.50 15.61 12.77
C GLU A 318 7.00 15.80 12.59
N TYR A 319 7.68 14.76 12.09
CA TYR A 319 9.11 14.83 11.80
C TYR A 319 9.44 15.97 10.82
N TYR A 320 8.68 16.08 9.71
CA TYR A 320 8.86 17.19 8.77
C TYR A 320 8.67 18.55 9.44
N ALA A 321 7.61 18.74 10.22
CA ALA A 321 7.28 20.01 10.87
C ALA A 321 8.34 20.40 11.92
N GLU A 322 8.85 19.45 12.69
CA GLU A 322 9.90 19.68 13.70
C GLU A 322 11.22 20.11 13.06
N ASN A 323 11.57 19.53 11.92
CA ASN A 323 12.80 19.86 11.19
C ASN A 323 12.67 21.11 10.30
N ASN A 324 11.43 21.59 10.03
CA ASN A 324 11.16 22.75 9.18
C ASN A 324 10.30 23.81 9.89
N PRO A 325 10.77 24.43 11.02
CA PRO A 325 9.98 25.42 11.74
C PRO A 325 9.79 26.74 10.98
N ASP A 326 10.52 26.96 9.90
CA ASP A 326 10.37 28.06 8.96
C ASP A 326 9.28 27.79 7.91
N VAL A 327 8.84 26.55 7.76
CA VAL A 327 7.72 26.12 6.90
C VAL A 327 6.46 25.93 7.74
N VAL A 328 6.52 25.18 8.83
CA VAL A 328 5.40 24.85 9.70
C VAL A 328 5.61 25.48 11.08
N SER A 329 4.80 26.48 11.42
CA SER A 329 4.89 27.15 12.72
C SER A 329 4.23 26.38 13.86
N GLU A 330 3.19 25.62 13.55
CA GLU A 330 2.40 24.83 14.50
C GLU A 330 1.67 23.71 13.75
N TYR A 331 1.77 22.47 14.24
CA TYR A 331 1.03 21.33 13.75
C TYR A 331 0.10 20.80 14.84
N LEU A 332 -1.19 20.63 14.52
CA LEU A 332 -2.18 20.04 15.43
C LEU A 332 -2.79 18.80 14.81
N PRO A 333 -2.36 17.58 15.22
CA PRO A 333 -3.08 16.35 14.89
C PRO A 333 -4.34 16.22 15.76
N VAL A 334 -5.45 15.85 15.13
CA VAL A 334 -6.71 15.47 15.81
C VAL A 334 -7.12 14.10 15.33
N ARG A 335 -7.13 13.13 16.25
CA ARG A 335 -7.38 11.74 15.94
C ARG A 335 -8.86 11.40 15.96
N HIS A 336 -9.28 10.50 15.06
CA HIS A 336 -10.64 9.97 15.00
C HIS A 336 -10.67 8.45 15.03
N ASP A 337 -11.73 7.88 15.60
CA ASP A 337 -11.97 6.43 15.55
C ASP A 337 -12.19 5.97 14.09
N PRO A 338 -11.52 4.90 13.61
CA PRO A 338 -11.76 4.33 12.28
C PRO A 338 -13.23 3.97 12.01
N ALA A 339 -13.98 3.61 13.06
CA ALA A 339 -15.39 3.27 12.99
C ALA A 339 -16.33 4.48 13.19
N ALA A 340 -15.81 5.70 13.35
CA ALA A 340 -16.62 6.89 13.58
C ALA A 340 -17.65 7.09 12.46
N PRO A 341 -18.93 7.34 12.80
CA PRO A 341 -19.97 7.58 11.78
C PRO A 341 -19.95 9.02 11.26
N THR A 342 -19.26 9.94 11.91
CA THR A 342 -19.08 11.35 11.53
C THR A 342 -17.72 11.82 12.05
N LEU A 343 -17.20 12.90 11.47
CA LEU A 343 -15.95 13.56 11.87
C LEU A 343 -16.18 14.98 12.36
N THR A 344 -17.44 15.32 12.72
CA THR A 344 -17.88 16.67 13.05
C THR A 344 -17.12 17.28 14.25
N ASN A 345 -16.81 16.46 15.28
CA ASN A 345 -16.13 16.96 16.47
C ASN A 345 -14.66 17.26 16.17
N GLU A 346 -14.00 16.38 15.44
CA GLU A 346 -12.61 16.47 15.05
C GLU A 346 -12.40 17.68 14.12
N VAL A 347 -13.23 17.80 13.08
CA VAL A 347 -13.19 18.93 12.15
C VAL A 347 -13.54 20.25 12.87
N THR A 348 -14.49 20.26 13.82
CA THR A 348 -14.79 21.44 14.63
C THR A 348 -13.57 21.88 15.46
N THR A 349 -12.83 20.92 16.02
CA THR A 349 -11.60 21.19 16.80
C THR A 349 -10.53 21.79 15.89
N LEU A 350 -10.33 21.22 14.71
CA LEU A 350 -9.39 21.73 13.70
C LEU A 350 -9.82 23.09 13.19
N ALA A 351 -11.10 23.33 12.96
CA ALA A 351 -11.63 24.62 12.54
C ALA A 351 -11.43 25.72 13.61
N ALA A 352 -11.48 25.34 14.91
CA ALA A 352 -11.20 26.27 16.02
C ALA A 352 -9.70 26.57 16.20
N PHE A 353 -8.83 25.64 15.79
CA PHE A 353 -7.39 25.86 15.71
C PHE A 353 -7.02 26.90 14.64
N ASP A 354 -7.89 27.09 13.63
CA ASP A 354 -7.75 28.03 12.52
C ASP A 354 -6.44 27.82 11.73
N PRO A 355 -6.26 26.65 11.10
CA PRO A 355 -5.07 26.33 10.33
C PRO A 355 -5.05 27.07 8.98
N ASP A 356 -3.87 27.21 8.40
CA ASP A 356 -3.67 27.68 7.02
C ASP A 356 -3.75 26.52 6.01
N VAL A 357 -3.41 25.29 6.45
CA VAL A 357 -3.44 24.07 5.66
C VAL A 357 -4.13 22.97 6.45
N PHE A 358 -4.97 22.19 5.78
CA PHE A 358 -5.62 20.99 6.31
C PHE A 358 -5.10 19.74 5.61
N ILE A 359 -4.71 18.72 6.37
CA ILE A 359 -4.27 17.42 5.84
C ILE A 359 -5.16 16.31 6.41
N SER A 360 -5.81 15.55 5.54
CA SER A 360 -6.55 14.36 5.92
C SER A 360 -5.63 13.14 5.85
N MET A 361 -5.49 12.42 6.96
CA MET A 361 -4.70 11.18 7.11
C MET A 361 -5.66 10.05 7.47
N THR A 362 -6.62 9.79 6.58
CA THR A 362 -7.72 8.85 6.80
C THR A 362 -7.94 7.94 5.58
N ALA A 363 -8.80 6.93 5.71
CA ALA A 363 -9.06 5.94 4.67
C ALA A 363 -10.53 5.49 4.65
N GLY A 364 -10.98 4.97 3.50
CA GLY A 364 -12.34 4.46 3.33
C GLY A 364 -13.42 5.55 3.38
N ASN A 365 -14.58 5.27 3.95
CA ASN A 365 -15.67 6.25 4.06
C ASN A 365 -15.28 7.56 4.77
N PRO A 366 -14.42 7.58 5.79
CA PRO A 366 -13.85 8.80 6.34
C PRO A 366 -13.19 9.75 5.34
N CYS A 367 -12.69 9.28 4.17
CA CYS A 367 -12.22 10.16 3.10
C CYS A 367 -13.33 11.10 2.62
N LEU A 368 -14.50 10.55 2.30
CA LEU A 368 -15.68 11.30 1.90
C LEU A 368 -16.20 12.21 3.01
N LEU A 369 -16.27 11.68 4.25
CA LEU A 369 -16.72 12.44 5.41
C LEU A 369 -15.81 13.64 5.70
N ALA A 370 -14.48 13.50 5.58
CA ALA A 370 -13.53 14.58 5.79
C ALA A 370 -13.80 15.74 4.82
N VAL A 371 -13.96 15.45 3.54
CA VAL A 371 -14.27 16.47 2.51
C VAL A 371 -15.58 17.19 2.83
N GLN A 372 -16.64 16.45 3.14
CA GLN A 372 -17.97 17.01 3.43
C GLN A 372 -18.00 17.85 4.73
N GLU A 373 -17.34 17.38 5.78
CA GLU A 373 -17.33 18.05 7.09
C GLU A 373 -16.45 19.31 7.09
N VAL A 374 -15.34 19.29 6.35
CA VAL A 374 -14.47 20.48 6.17
C VAL A 374 -15.24 21.60 5.48
N GLU A 375 -15.97 21.28 4.40
CA GLU A 375 -16.85 22.24 3.72
C GLU A 375 -17.97 22.72 4.66
N ALA A 376 -18.70 21.80 5.30
CA ALA A 376 -19.81 22.11 6.18
C ALA A 376 -19.40 22.99 7.40
N SER A 377 -18.17 22.87 7.86
CA SER A 377 -17.62 23.71 8.94
C SER A 377 -17.24 25.12 8.50
N GLY A 378 -17.20 25.40 7.20
CA GLY A 378 -16.67 26.62 6.61
C GLY A 378 -15.15 26.76 6.75
N LEU A 379 -14.45 25.68 7.01
CA LEU A 379 -12.98 25.66 7.09
C LEU A 379 -12.36 25.82 5.71
N LEU A 380 -12.94 25.19 4.68
CA LEU A 380 -12.43 25.22 3.30
C LEU A 380 -12.29 26.64 2.76
N ASP A 381 -13.21 27.56 3.11
CA ASP A 381 -13.15 28.98 2.71
C ASP A 381 -12.00 29.78 3.34
N ARG A 382 -11.31 29.24 4.36
CA ARG A 382 -10.32 29.96 5.19
C ARG A 382 -8.90 29.45 5.05
N ILE A 383 -8.74 28.22 4.52
CA ILE A 383 -7.43 27.58 4.34
C ILE A 383 -6.88 27.82 2.95
N SER A 384 -5.57 27.76 2.82
CA SER A 384 -4.86 27.92 1.54
C SER A 384 -4.78 26.60 0.76
N ALA A 385 -4.81 25.45 1.44
CA ALA A 385 -4.85 24.13 0.83
C ALA A 385 -5.51 23.09 1.75
N ALA A 386 -6.21 22.15 1.13
CA ALA A 386 -6.72 20.94 1.76
C ALA A 386 -6.18 19.71 1.03
N PHE A 387 -5.60 18.77 1.76
CA PHE A 387 -5.05 17.54 1.21
C PHE A 387 -5.86 16.32 1.62
N THR A 388 -6.02 15.40 0.66
CA THR A 388 -6.45 14.02 0.91
C THR A 388 -5.27 13.09 0.64
N PRO A 389 -5.13 11.94 1.34
CA PRO A 389 -4.04 11.01 1.09
C PRO A 389 -4.27 10.22 -0.20
N SER A 390 -3.21 9.63 -0.74
CA SER A 390 -3.23 8.83 -1.97
C SER A 390 -4.32 7.74 -1.98
N VAL A 391 -4.55 7.09 -0.84
CA VAL A 391 -5.59 6.07 -0.67
C VAL A 391 -7.02 6.61 -0.78
N CYS A 392 -7.23 7.92 -0.72
CA CYS A 392 -8.51 8.59 -0.93
C CYS A 392 -8.66 9.17 -2.35
N LYS A 393 -7.71 8.95 -3.26
CA LYS A 393 -7.71 9.50 -4.63
C LYS A 393 -8.89 9.01 -5.47
N ALA A 394 -9.50 7.86 -5.12
CA ALA A 394 -10.57 7.21 -5.89
C ALA A 394 -11.78 8.13 -6.11
N ILE A 395 -11.93 8.63 -7.36
CA ILE A 395 -12.93 9.62 -7.75
C ILE A 395 -14.34 9.10 -7.45
N ALA A 396 -14.71 7.97 -8.02
CA ALA A 396 -16.07 7.43 -7.90
C ALA A 396 -16.44 7.04 -6.45
N ALA A 397 -15.44 6.68 -5.62
CA ALA A 397 -15.68 6.26 -4.25
C ALA A 397 -15.81 7.44 -3.27
N TYR A 398 -15.03 8.50 -3.44
CA TYR A 398 -14.85 9.52 -2.40
C TYR A 398 -15.07 10.95 -2.89
N MET A 399 -14.48 11.33 -4.03
CA MET A 399 -14.51 12.72 -4.50
C MET A 399 -15.84 13.06 -5.20
N ALA A 400 -16.29 12.25 -6.13
CA ALA A 400 -17.56 12.47 -6.84
C ALA A 400 -18.79 12.52 -5.90
N PRO A 401 -18.93 11.61 -4.89
CA PRO A 401 -20.02 11.72 -3.92
C PRO A 401 -19.96 12.97 -3.02
N ALA A 402 -18.79 13.57 -2.83
CA ALA A 402 -18.67 14.85 -2.10
C ALA A 402 -19.13 16.06 -2.93
N GLY A 403 -19.22 15.91 -4.26
CA GLY A 403 -19.66 16.98 -5.16
C GLY A 403 -18.73 18.18 -5.11
N MET A 404 -19.29 19.40 -5.09
CA MET A 404 -18.53 20.65 -5.08
C MET A 404 -17.71 20.86 -3.79
N ALA A 405 -17.96 20.12 -2.73
CA ALA A 405 -17.13 20.16 -1.53
C ALA A 405 -15.70 19.64 -1.78
N ALA A 406 -15.52 18.82 -2.82
CA ALA A 406 -14.23 18.28 -3.22
C ALA A 406 -13.43 19.21 -4.15
N ASP A 407 -14.04 20.29 -4.66
CA ASP A 407 -13.38 21.18 -5.61
C ASP A 407 -12.14 21.84 -4.98
N GLY A 408 -11.02 21.80 -5.70
CA GLY A 408 -9.77 22.40 -5.27
C GLY A 408 -8.97 21.60 -4.23
N TRP A 409 -9.44 20.42 -3.79
CA TRP A 409 -8.65 19.54 -2.92
C TRP A 409 -7.41 19.01 -3.64
N TRP A 410 -6.34 18.87 -2.89
CA TRP A 410 -5.06 18.34 -3.37
C TRP A 410 -4.88 16.89 -2.96
N VAL A 411 -4.09 16.19 -3.77
CA VAL A 411 -3.58 14.85 -3.46
C VAL A 411 -2.10 14.74 -3.84
N VAL A 412 -1.31 14.10 -3.00
CA VAL A 412 -0.06 13.45 -3.37
C VAL A 412 -0.49 12.06 -3.83
N GLY A 413 -0.48 11.83 -5.15
CA GLY A 413 -1.29 10.78 -5.77
C GLY A 413 -0.63 9.41 -5.85
N GLY A 414 0.66 9.28 -5.45
CA GLY A 414 1.41 8.03 -5.58
C GLY A 414 1.57 7.55 -7.01
N GLY A 415 1.46 8.45 -7.99
CA GLY A 415 1.62 8.14 -9.42
C GLY A 415 0.54 7.23 -10.03
N VAL A 416 -0.56 6.95 -9.35
CA VAL A 416 -1.59 6.01 -9.81
C VAL A 416 -2.69 6.73 -10.59
N LYS A 417 -3.07 6.17 -11.75
CA LYS A 417 -4.22 6.62 -12.56
C LYS A 417 -5.53 6.09 -11.97
N ASP A 418 -6.55 6.94 -11.86
CA ASP A 418 -7.93 6.49 -11.57
C ASP A 418 -8.62 6.11 -12.88
N SER A 419 -9.13 4.90 -13.00
CA SER A 419 -9.79 4.40 -14.22
C SER A 419 -11.09 5.12 -14.55
N THR A 420 -11.69 5.82 -13.57
CA THR A 420 -12.92 6.60 -13.73
C THR A 420 -12.66 8.07 -14.05
N ASP A 421 -11.39 8.50 -14.02
CA ASP A 421 -11.00 9.84 -14.44
C ASP A 421 -11.15 9.97 -15.96
N PRO A 422 -11.94 10.94 -16.46
CA PRO A 422 -12.18 11.12 -17.88
C PRO A 422 -10.92 11.26 -18.74
N GLN A 423 -9.81 11.75 -18.19
CA GLN A 423 -8.56 11.93 -18.93
C GLN A 423 -7.92 10.59 -19.33
N TYR A 424 -8.14 9.51 -18.57
CA TYR A 424 -7.51 8.21 -18.80
C TYR A 424 -8.45 7.17 -19.44
N THR A 425 -9.75 7.41 -19.52
CA THR A 425 -10.74 6.41 -19.97
C THR A 425 -10.51 5.88 -21.39
N SER A 426 -9.77 6.62 -22.23
CA SER A 426 -9.40 6.20 -23.58
C SER A 426 -8.04 5.51 -23.68
N GLU A 427 -7.29 5.40 -22.58
CA GLU A 427 -6.01 4.68 -22.59
C GLU A 427 -6.24 3.18 -22.83
N PRO A 428 -5.38 2.54 -23.64
CA PRO A 428 -5.61 1.17 -24.10
C PRO A 428 -5.78 0.16 -22.97
N PHE A 429 -4.98 0.27 -21.90
CA PHE A 429 -5.08 -0.64 -20.77
C PHE A 429 -6.34 -0.40 -19.93
N ILE A 430 -6.75 0.85 -19.76
CA ILE A 430 -8.00 1.18 -19.04
C ILE A 430 -9.22 0.75 -19.86
N ALA A 431 -9.20 0.91 -21.18
CA ALA A 431 -10.25 0.38 -22.04
C ALA A 431 -10.34 -1.16 -21.94
N PHE A 432 -9.20 -1.86 -22.00
CA PHE A 432 -9.12 -3.31 -21.78
C PHE A 432 -9.67 -3.73 -20.41
N LEU A 433 -9.25 -3.05 -19.34
CA LEU A 433 -9.70 -3.28 -17.97
C LEU A 433 -11.23 -3.15 -17.87
N ASN A 434 -11.79 -2.08 -18.41
CA ASN A 434 -13.23 -1.84 -18.41
C ASN A 434 -14.00 -2.94 -19.16
N GLU A 435 -13.54 -3.33 -20.35
CA GLU A 435 -14.14 -4.44 -21.12
C GLU A 435 -14.08 -5.76 -20.36
N THR A 436 -12.99 -6.03 -19.67
CA THR A 436 -12.80 -7.26 -18.90
C THR A 436 -13.70 -7.29 -17.65
N LEU A 437 -13.83 -6.16 -16.96
CA LEU A 437 -14.77 -6.00 -15.84
C LEU A 437 -16.22 -6.25 -16.29
N GLU A 438 -16.65 -5.60 -17.39
CA GLU A 438 -17.99 -5.79 -17.95
C GLU A 438 -18.24 -7.26 -18.36
N ALA A 439 -17.27 -7.90 -18.99
CA ALA A 439 -17.33 -9.31 -19.35
C ALA A 439 -17.49 -10.21 -18.12
N GLY A 440 -16.83 -9.88 -17.01
CA GLY A 440 -16.96 -10.53 -15.71
C GLY A 440 -18.28 -10.20 -14.98
N GLY A 441 -19.06 -9.21 -15.49
CA GLY A 441 -20.33 -8.77 -14.91
C GLY A 441 -20.15 -7.78 -13.75
N LEU A 442 -19.01 -7.11 -13.69
CA LEU A 442 -18.68 -6.04 -12.75
C LEU A 442 -18.93 -4.68 -13.41
N ASP A 443 -19.15 -3.64 -12.61
CA ASP A 443 -19.42 -2.28 -13.07
C ASP A 443 -18.13 -1.46 -13.09
N PRO A 444 -17.58 -1.09 -14.27
CA PRO A 444 -16.33 -0.31 -14.37
C PRO A 444 -16.40 1.08 -13.75
N SER A 445 -17.60 1.61 -13.47
CA SER A 445 -17.76 2.89 -12.79
C SER A 445 -17.34 2.85 -11.30
N ILE A 446 -17.04 1.67 -10.77
CA ILE A 446 -16.51 1.48 -9.41
C ILE A 446 -14.98 1.52 -9.49
N SER A 447 -14.35 2.69 -9.25
CA SER A 447 -12.90 2.92 -9.41
C SER A 447 -12.03 1.90 -8.66
N LEU A 448 -12.44 1.45 -7.48
CA LEU A 448 -11.69 0.48 -6.68
C LEU A 448 -11.62 -0.95 -7.29
N LEU A 449 -12.42 -1.26 -8.31
CA LEU A 449 -12.23 -2.48 -9.10
C LEU A 449 -10.93 -2.42 -9.92
N ALA A 450 -10.61 -1.25 -10.48
CA ALA A 450 -9.34 -1.05 -11.19
C ALA A 450 -8.13 -1.13 -10.26
N THR A 451 -8.26 -0.73 -9.00
CA THR A 451 -7.22 -0.94 -8.00
C THR A 451 -6.90 -2.43 -7.80
N GLY A 452 -7.88 -3.32 -8.04
CA GLY A 452 -7.62 -4.76 -8.08
C GLY A 452 -6.63 -5.17 -9.17
N TYR A 453 -6.72 -4.56 -10.36
CA TYR A 453 -5.76 -4.76 -11.46
C TYR A 453 -4.40 -4.17 -11.13
N TYR A 454 -4.38 -3.01 -10.46
CA TYR A 454 -3.16 -2.35 -10.01
C TYR A 454 -2.32 -3.27 -9.09
N PHE A 455 -2.93 -3.99 -8.17
CA PHE A 455 -2.22 -5.00 -7.37
C PHE A 455 -1.96 -6.30 -8.12
N ALA A 456 -2.91 -6.78 -8.92
CA ALA A 456 -2.81 -8.07 -9.60
C ALA A 456 -1.75 -8.10 -10.70
N TYR A 457 -1.46 -6.95 -11.34
CA TYR A 457 -0.52 -6.87 -12.45
C TYR A 457 0.91 -7.25 -12.03
N PRO A 458 1.57 -6.58 -11.06
CA PRO A 458 2.93 -6.94 -10.63
C PRO A 458 2.99 -8.36 -10.04
N TRP A 459 1.94 -8.81 -9.36
CA TRP A 459 1.83 -10.19 -8.92
C TRP A 459 1.91 -11.18 -10.09
N THR A 460 1.14 -10.91 -11.14
CA THR A 460 1.09 -11.77 -12.33
C THR A 460 2.43 -11.80 -13.05
N GLU A 461 3.08 -10.64 -13.21
CA GLU A 461 4.40 -10.55 -13.83
C GLU A 461 5.47 -11.28 -13.01
N THR A 462 5.49 -11.10 -11.68
CA THR A 462 6.37 -11.83 -10.76
C THR A 462 6.20 -13.35 -10.88
N LEU A 463 4.96 -13.84 -10.88
CA LEU A 463 4.70 -15.28 -11.03
C LEU A 463 5.11 -15.81 -12.41
N ARG A 464 4.95 -15.01 -13.48
CA ARG A 464 5.41 -15.39 -14.83
C ARG A 464 6.91 -15.51 -14.89
N VAL A 465 7.64 -14.55 -14.33
CA VAL A 465 9.11 -14.60 -14.22
C VAL A 465 9.53 -15.84 -13.43
N ALA A 466 9.02 -16.01 -12.22
CA ALA A 466 9.38 -17.13 -11.34
C ALA A 466 9.15 -18.51 -12.00
N ASN A 467 8.09 -18.65 -12.82
CA ASN A 467 7.78 -19.89 -13.51
C ASN A 467 8.83 -20.28 -14.57
N GLU A 468 9.50 -19.28 -15.18
CA GLU A 468 10.50 -19.51 -16.23
C GLU A 468 11.93 -19.65 -15.67
N LEU A 469 12.16 -19.28 -14.40
CA LEU A 469 13.47 -19.44 -13.77
C LEU A 469 13.87 -20.92 -13.60
N PRO A 470 15.17 -21.25 -13.52
CA PRO A 470 15.64 -22.58 -13.19
C PRO A 470 14.98 -23.14 -11.92
N GLY A 471 14.36 -24.30 -12.00
CA GLY A 471 13.56 -24.89 -10.91
C GLY A 471 12.06 -24.61 -10.99
N GLY A 472 11.63 -23.65 -11.80
CA GLY A 472 10.22 -23.31 -12.04
C GLY A 472 9.56 -22.63 -10.86
N MET A 473 8.24 -22.78 -10.73
CA MET A 473 7.44 -22.13 -9.70
C MET A 473 7.79 -22.66 -8.30
N THR A 474 8.58 -21.91 -7.55
CA THR A 474 8.94 -22.17 -6.15
C THR A 474 8.79 -20.88 -5.35
N ARG A 475 8.64 -20.97 -4.02
CA ARG A 475 8.56 -19.78 -3.14
C ARG A 475 9.83 -18.94 -3.24
N THR A 476 11.00 -19.58 -3.31
CA THR A 476 12.27 -18.85 -3.45
C THR A 476 12.43 -18.17 -4.79
N ASN A 477 12.03 -18.78 -5.91
CA ASN A 477 12.02 -18.11 -7.20
C ASN A 477 11.01 -16.95 -7.26
N VAL A 478 9.88 -17.06 -6.56
CA VAL A 478 8.91 -15.96 -6.46
C VAL A 478 9.49 -14.80 -5.66
N MET A 479 10.19 -15.07 -4.55
CA MET A 479 10.87 -14.01 -3.79
C MET A 479 11.98 -13.34 -4.60
N LEU A 480 12.76 -14.14 -5.33
CA LEU A 480 13.82 -13.62 -6.18
C LEU A 480 13.25 -12.73 -7.30
N ALA A 481 12.20 -13.18 -7.98
CA ALA A 481 11.51 -12.38 -9.00
C ALA A 481 10.86 -11.11 -8.42
N ALA A 482 10.26 -11.19 -7.24
CA ALA A 482 9.64 -10.02 -6.59
C ALA A 482 10.67 -8.97 -6.16
N ARG A 483 11.84 -9.42 -5.63
CA ARG A 483 12.93 -8.54 -5.18
C ARG A 483 13.81 -8.01 -6.32
N SER A 484 13.59 -8.48 -7.54
CA SER A 484 14.24 -8.01 -8.77
C SER A 484 13.21 -7.43 -9.75
N ILE A 485 12.03 -7.03 -9.27
CA ILE A 485 10.99 -6.53 -10.16
C ILE A 485 11.39 -5.15 -10.69
N ASP A 486 11.34 -5.03 -12.01
CA ASP A 486 11.48 -3.77 -12.76
C ASP A 486 10.55 -3.85 -13.95
N ILE A 487 9.42 -3.14 -13.88
CA ILE A 487 8.37 -3.25 -14.89
C ILE A 487 7.72 -1.89 -15.21
N TYR A 488 7.33 -1.72 -16.47
CA TYR A 488 6.31 -0.74 -16.80
C TYR A 488 4.96 -1.19 -16.22
N HIS A 489 4.36 -0.35 -15.40
CA HIS A 489 3.04 -0.62 -14.83
C HIS A 489 1.96 0.25 -15.50
N PRO A 490 1.02 -0.33 -16.29
CA PRO A 490 0.13 0.44 -17.17
C PRO A 490 -0.89 1.34 -16.45
N LEU A 491 -1.12 1.13 -15.16
CA LEU A 491 -1.95 1.99 -14.32
C LEU A 491 -1.15 3.05 -13.55
N MET A 492 0.17 3.10 -13.74
CA MET A 492 1.02 4.17 -13.22
C MET A 492 1.17 5.29 -14.25
N MET A 493 1.40 6.50 -13.76
CA MET A 493 1.74 7.64 -14.62
C MET A 493 3.14 7.47 -15.20
N ASP A 494 3.34 7.95 -16.42
CA ASP A 494 4.67 7.94 -17.03
C ASP A 494 5.63 8.79 -16.18
N GLY A 495 6.83 8.26 -15.92
CA GLY A 495 7.84 8.89 -15.07
C GLY A 495 7.79 8.46 -13.62
N VAL A 496 6.98 7.47 -13.27
CA VAL A 496 7.01 6.81 -11.96
C VAL A 496 7.49 5.38 -12.16
N ALA A 497 8.62 5.03 -11.53
CA ALA A 497 9.17 3.68 -11.57
C ALA A 497 8.32 2.70 -10.75
N TYR A 498 8.32 1.44 -11.14
CA TYR A 498 7.84 0.30 -10.36
C TYR A 498 8.96 -0.74 -10.27
N GLU A 499 9.77 -0.62 -9.24
CA GLU A 499 11.03 -1.35 -9.12
C GLU A 499 11.30 -1.76 -7.68
N LEU A 500 12.02 -2.87 -7.48
CA LEU A 500 12.64 -3.28 -6.23
C LEU A 500 14.05 -3.81 -6.54
N ASP A 501 15.07 -3.36 -5.82
CA ASP A 501 16.44 -3.89 -5.92
C ASP A 501 16.88 -4.56 -4.61
N GLY A 502 16.35 -5.75 -4.39
CA GLY A 502 16.77 -6.66 -3.32
C GLY A 502 16.78 -6.03 -1.94
N ALA A 503 18.01 -5.83 -1.42
CA ALA A 503 18.24 -5.21 -0.12
C ALA A 503 18.65 -3.73 -0.22
N ALA A 504 18.90 -3.19 -1.41
CA ALA A 504 19.22 -1.78 -1.57
C ALA A 504 17.95 -0.92 -1.64
N ASP A 505 16.97 -1.35 -2.44
CA ASP A 505 15.69 -0.67 -2.57
C ASP A 505 14.53 -1.62 -2.23
N ALA A 506 13.81 -1.29 -1.16
CA ALA A 506 12.72 -2.09 -0.62
C ALA A 506 11.33 -1.47 -0.85
N PHE A 507 11.23 -0.30 -1.50
CA PHE A 507 9.98 0.40 -1.76
C PHE A 507 9.65 0.41 -3.25
N ALA A 508 8.61 -0.33 -3.66
CA ALA A 508 8.27 -0.52 -5.07
C ALA A 508 7.82 0.76 -5.80
N ILE A 509 7.37 1.77 -5.09
CA ILE A 509 6.94 3.05 -5.63
C ILE A 509 7.41 4.15 -4.70
N GLU A 510 8.20 5.07 -5.22
CA GLU A 510 8.68 6.25 -4.52
C GLU A 510 8.33 7.54 -5.27
N GLY A 511 7.66 7.41 -6.41
CA GLY A 511 7.24 8.52 -7.25
C GLY A 511 5.79 8.95 -7.02
N SER A 512 5.49 10.22 -7.33
CA SER A 512 4.16 10.80 -7.15
C SER A 512 3.85 11.93 -8.11
N ASP A 513 2.56 12.13 -8.32
CA ASP A 513 1.97 13.35 -8.85
C ASP A 513 1.51 14.27 -7.70
N PHE A 514 1.54 15.57 -7.94
CA PHE A 514 0.74 16.54 -7.21
C PHE A 514 -0.46 16.88 -8.06
N SER A 515 -1.65 16.53 -7.61
CA SER A 515 -2.87 16.77 -8.39
C SER A 515 -3.91 17.54 -7.59
N GLN A 516 -4.66 18.39 -8.29
CA GLN A 516 -5.78 19.15 -7.73
C GLN A 516 -7.09 18.70 -8.37
N PHE A 517 -8.10 18.42 -7.54
CA PHE A 517 -9.39 17.94 -8.01
C PHE A 517 -10.24 19.04 -8.62
N ASP A 518 -10.76 18.81 -9.80
CA ASP A 518 -11.80 19.59 -10.47
C ASP A 518 -13.14 18.83 -10.32
N ALA A 519 -13.99 19.34 -9.44
CA ALA A 519 -15.28 18.69 -9.16
C ALA A 519 -16.29 18.80 -10.31
N GLU A 520 -16.18 19.80 -11.19
CA GLU A 520 -17.03 19.92 -12.37
C GLU A 520 -16.59 18.93 -13.45
N GLY A 521 -15.27 18.84 -13.69
CA GLY A 521 -14.66 17.90 -14.64
C GLY A 521 -14.59 16.46 -14.15
N GLN A 522 -14.73 16.24 -12.83
CA GLN A 522 -14.51 14.93 -12.17
C GLN A 522 -13.13 14.36 -12.51
N THR A 523 -12.10 15.15 -12.40
CA THR A 523 -10.73 14.81 -12.82
C THR A 523 -9.70 15.36 -11.85
N TRP A 524 -8.58 14.66 -11.73
CA TRP A 524 -7.40 15.11 -11.03
C TRP A 524 -6.44 15.80 -12.01
N ASN A 525 -6.35 17.12 -11.94
CA ASN A 525 -5.41 17.90 -12.75
C ASN A 525 -4.02 17.81 -12.14
N ILE A 526 -3.07 17.23 -12.85
CA ILE A 526 -1.66 17.18 -12.45
C ILE A 526 -1.08 18.61 -12.52
N ILE A 527 -0.45 19.06 -11.45
CA ILE A 527 0.15 20.39 -11.33
C ILE A 527 1.65 20.24 -11.11
N GLY A 528 2.42 20.67 -12.08
CA GLY A 528 3.88 20.50 -12.12
C GLY A 528 4.31 19.19 -12.77
N ASP A 529 5.55 18.80 -12.53
CA ASP A 529 6.14 17.57 -13.02
C ASP A 529 5.87 16.39 -12.07
N ILE A 530 5.99 15.17 -12.58
CA ILE A 530 6.03 13.97 -11.73
C ILE A 530 7.32 14.02 -10.91
N VAL A 531 7.20 13.74 -9.63
CA VAL A 531 8.34 13.59 -8.72
C VAL A 531 8.62 12.09 -8.62
N ASP A 532 9.79 11.66 -9.02
CA ASP A 532 10.26 10.29 -8.83
C ASP A 532 11.53 10.31 -7.96
N GLY A 533 11.45 9.60 -6.84
CA GLY A 533 12.55 9.46 -5.89
C GLY A 533 13.07 8.03 -5.83
N ASN A 534 12.95 7.29 -6.93
CA ASN A 534 13.27 5.86 -7.01
C ASN A 534 14.65 5.54 -6.40
N GLY A 535 14.70 4.53 -5.51
CA GLY A 535 15.91 4.15 -4.78
C GLY A 535 16.35 5.14 -3.69
N GLY A 536 15.56 6.20 -3.42
CA GLY A 536 15.93 7.25 -2.46
C GLY A 536 15.50 6.98 -1.02
N SER A 537 14.59 6.03 -0.77
CA SER A 537 14.13 5.70 0.59
C SER A 537 15.05 4.69 1.26
N PRO A 538 15.62 4.98 2.44
CA PRO A 538 16.34 3.96 3.21
C PRO A 538 15.40 2.85 3.68
N ASN A 539 15.96 1.64 3.83
CA ASN A 539 15.24 0.52 4.42
C ASN A 539 14.78 0.81 5.85
N CYS A 540 13.69 0.21 6.27
CA CYS A 540 13.08 0.45 7.57
C CYS A 540 13.03 -0.81 8.44
N ALA A 541 13.87 -0.92 9.44
CA ALA A 541 13.76 -1.91 10.50
C ALA A 541 12.73 -1.45 11.54
N TRP A 542 11.44 -1.60 11.24
CA TRP A 542 10.35 -1.04 12.04
C TRP A 542 10.33 -1.51 13.48
N ASP A 543 10.52 -0.58 14.41
CA ASP A 543 10.36 -0.81 15.84
C ASP A 543 8.90 -0.64 16.26
N LYS A 544 8.22 -1.76 16.56
CA LYS A 544 6.82 -1.76 16.99
C LYS A 544 6.60 -1.07 18.35
N GLU A 545 7.59 -1.05 19.24
CA GLU A 545 7.45 -0.47 20.57
C GLU A 545 7.52 1.07 20.51
N ASN A 546 8.41 1.59 19.67
CA ASN A 546 8.65 3.03 19.53
C ASN A 546 7.92 3.63 18.31
N GLY A 547 7.45 2.78 17.40
CA GLY A 547 6.72 3.17 16.21
C GLY A 547 7.59 3.97 15.24
N GLY A 548 8.74 3.46 14.85
CA GLY A 548 9.65 4.11 13.94
C GLY A 548 10.65 3.15 13.31
N CYS A 549 11.46 3.63 12.39
CA CYS A 549 12.58 2.92 11.82
C CYS A 549 13.86 3.28 12.56
#